data_6ae3c1e42a533a9b4114a81b71a137fe
#
_entry.id   6ae3c1e42a533a9b4114a81b71a137fe
#
_cell.length_a   1.000
_cell.length_b   1.000
_cell.length_c   1.000
_cell.angle_alpha   90.00
_cell.angle_beta   90.00
_cell.angle_gamma   90.00
#
_symmetry.space_group_name_H-M   'P 1'
#
loop_
_entity.id
_entity.type
_entity.pdbx_description
1 polymer ?
#
loop_
_entity_poly.entity_id
_entity_poly.type
_entity_poly.pdbx_seq_one_letter_code
_entity_poly.pdbx_strand_id
1 'polypeptide(L)'
;KRGFWNYIKLIFKEINYKAKEYTINYNGKSRKIKAVMISFANATQYGNNFRISPRSELDDGLIDFVIVQDMPKRMIPQFLIKIANGKIENSKFVEIIQAKEMEIFSDEKIIHLDGEPKKINKSVLVKNNPKTLKILIPNE
;
A
#
# COMPACT_ATOMS: atom_id res chain seq x y z
N LYS A 1 -3.61 -8.10 21.95
CA LYS A 1 -4.00 -9.00 20.83
C LYS A 1 -4.21 -8.15 19.59
N ARG A 2 -3.28 -8.17 18.64
CA ARG A 2 -3.38 -7.53 17.32
C ARG A 2 -4.22 -8.46 16.43
N GLY A 3 -5.54 -8.35 16.45
CA GLY A 3 -6.44 -9.18 15.66
C GLY A 3 -7.09 -8.39 14.52
N PHE A 4 -7.53 -9.07 13.46
CA PHE A 4 -8.28 -8.56 12.32
C PHE A 4 -9.36 -7.53 12.73
N TRP A 5 -10.12 -7.80 13.79
CA TRP A 5 -11.15 -6.91 14.30
C TRP A 5 -10.65 -5.55 14.79
N ASN A 6 -9.39 -5.43 15.24
CA ASN A 6 -8.82 -4.15 15.63
C ASN A 6 -8.48 -3.30 14.41
N TYR A 7 -8.02 -3.91 13.31
CA TYR A 7 -7.84 -3.21 12.03
C TYR A 7 -9.19 -2.73 11.47
N ILE A 8 -10.22 -3.57 11.52
CA ILE A 8 -11.58 -3.17 11.12
C ILE A 8 -12.06 -1.98 11.94
N LYS A 9 -11.91 -1.99 13.27
CA LYS A 9 -12.28 -0.86 14.14
C LYS A 9 -11.50 0.41 13.81
N LEU A 10 -10.19 0.31 13.52
CA LEU A 10 -9.37 1.45 13.11
C LEU A 10 -9.86 2.02 11.77
N ILE A 11 -10.14 1.18 10.79
CA ILE A 11 -10.68 1.62 9.49
C ILE A 11 -12.03 2.33 9.71
N PHE A 12 -12.92 1.79 10.54
CA PHE A 12 -14.19 2.45 10.84
C PHE A 12 -14.01 3.77 11.60
N LYS A 13 -13.00 3.90 12.46
CA LYS A 13 -12.68 5.14 13.14
C LYS A 13 -12.16 6.21 12.17
N GLU A 14 -11.38 5.79 11.20
CA GLU A 14 -10.78 6.66 10.16
C GLU A 14 -11.66 6.80 8.91
N ILE A 15 -12.91 6.34 8.94
CA ILE A 15 -13.84 6.32 7.79
C ILE A 15 -14.17 7.72 7.24
N ASN A 16 -13.81 8.79 7.98
CA ASN A 16 -13.93 10.18 7.54
C ASN A 16 -12.66 10.70 6.88
N TYR A 17 -11.64 9.85 6.67
CA TYR A 17 -10.42 10.25 5.99
C TYR A 17 -10.74 10.61 4.53
N LYS A 18 -10.42 11.84 4.16
CA LYS A 18 -10.67 12.34 2.80
C LYS A 18 -9.48 12.00 1.91
N ALA A 19 -9.78 11.66 0.67
CA ALA A 19 -8.73 11.50 -0.34
C ALA A 19 -7.93 12.80 -0.49
N LYS A 20 -6.62 12.69 -0.51
CA LYS A 20 -5.66 13.77 -0.70
C LYS A 20 -5.03 13.70 -2.08
N GLU A 21 -4.50 14.81 -2.54
CA GLU A 21 -3.79 14.90 -3.81
C GLU A 21 -2.32 14.52 -3.63
N TYR A 22 -1.84 13.70 -4.54
CA TYR A 22 -0.45 13.28 -4.62
C TYR A 22 0.04 13.49 -6.06
N THR A 23 1.31 13.87 -6.21
CA THR A 23 2.00 13.74 -7.49
C THR A 23 2.94 12.55 -7.38
N ILE A 24 2.82 11.61 -8.30
CA ILE A 24 3.66 10.41 -8.36
C ILE A 24 4.51 10.41 -9.62
N ASN A 25 5.79 10.11 -9.46
CA ASN A 25 6.77 9.98 -10.53
C ASN A 25 7.30 8.54 -10.54
N TYR A 26 7.13 7.82 -11.63
CA TYR A 26 7.59 6.44 -11.80
C TYR A 26 7.79 6.11 -13.28
N ASN A 27 8.77 5.29 -13.60
CA ASN A 27 9.04 4.84 -14.97
C ASN A 27 9.07 5.98 -16.00
N GLY A 28 9.65 7.14 -15.64
CA GLY A 28 9.71 8.35 -16.50
C GLY A 28 8.37 9.07 -16.70
N LYS A 29 7.32 8.67 -15.99
CA LYS A 29 5.98 9.29 -16.03
C LYS A 29 5.74 10.10 -14.77
N SER A 30 5.01 11.21 -14.90
CA SER A 30 4.51 12.01 -13.79
C SER A 30 3.01 12.19 -13.91
N ARG A 31 2.27 11.96 -12.82
CA ARG A 31 0.83 12.19 -12.79
C ARG A 31 0.31 12.57 -11.41
N LYS A 32 -0.77 13.34 -11.39
CA LYS A 32 -1.52 13.67 -10.19
C LYS A 32 -2.61 12.63 -9.94
N ILE A 33 -2.76 12.22 -8.70
CA ILE A 33 -3.78 11.26 -8.27
C ILE A 33 -4.46 11.76 -7.00
N LYS A 34 -5.68 11.27 -6.76
CA LYS A 34 -6.38 11.42 -5.48
C LYS A 34 -6.48 10.05 -4.83
N ALA A 35 -5.95 9.92 -3.60
CA ALA A 35 -5.97 8.67 -2.87
C ALA A 35 -6.26 8.89 -1.38
N VAL A 36 -6.92 7.93 -0.77
CA VAL A 36 -7.07 7.84 0.69
C VAL A 36 -5.86 7.16 1.32
N MET A 37 -5.17 6.31 0.54
CA MET A 37 -3.98 5.60 0.98
C MET A 37 -3.10 5.26 -0.23
N ILE A 38 -1.79 5.40 -0.05
CA ILE A 38 -0.78 4.81 -0.92
C ILE A 38 0.06 3.91 -0.03
N SER A 39 0.11 2.63 -0.35
CA SER A 39 0.94 1.64 0.32
C SER A 39 1.96 1.07 -0.66
N PHE A 40 3.13 0.75 -0.17
CA PHE A 40 4.15 0.06 -0.95
C PHE A 40 4.47 -1.27 -0.28
N ALA A 41 4.45 -2.31 -1.07
CA ALA A 41 4.61 -3.67 -0.63
C ALA A 41 5.65 -4.40 -1.49
N ASN A 42 6.52 -5.15 -0.82
CA ASN A 42 7.46 -6.08 -1.45
C ASN A 42 7.11 -7.53 -1.09
N ALA A 43 5.92 -7.75 -0.55
CA ALA A 43 5.40 -9.05 -0.18
C ALA A 43 3.87 -9.05 -0.27
N THR A 44 3.28 -10.23 -0.43
CA THR A 44 1.84 -10.37 -0.62
C THR A 44 1.00 -9.94 0.59
N GLN A 45 1.57 -10.01 1.81
CA GLN A 45 0.84 -9.79 3.07
C GLN A 45 1.38 -8.60 3.86
N TYR A 46 0.47 -7.77 4.32
CA TYR A 46 0.72 -6.70 5.29
C TYR A 46 0.51 -7.17 6.75
N GLY A 47 0.78 -8.45 7.03
CA GLY A 47 0.53 -9.08 8.33
C GLY A 47 -0.91 -9.57 8.52
N ASN A 48 -1.08 -10.59 9.36
CA ASN A 48 -2.37 -11.13 9.82
C ASN A 48 -3.38 -11.47 8.72
N ASN A 49 -2.92 -12.09 7.61
CA ASN A 49 -3.72 -12.44 6.41
C ASN A 49 -4.28 -11.23 5.62
N PHE A 50 -3.81 -10.01 5.87
CA PHE A 50 -4.18 -8.84 5.09
C PHE A 50 -3.39 -8.80 3.79
N ARG A 51 -3.94 -9.35 2.72
CA ARG A 51 -3.28 -9.43 1.42
C ARG A 51 -3.53 -8.14 0.63
N ILE A 52 -2.60 -7.20 0.75
CA ILE A 52 -2.70 -5.89 0.11
C ILE A 52 -2.12 -5.89 -1.31
N SER A 53 -1.16 -6.77 -1.59
CA SER A 53 -0.60 -6.99 -2.92
C SER A 53 -0.48 -8.49 -3.21
N PRO A 54 -1.56 -9.13 -3.69
CA PRO A 54 -1.62 -10.58 -3.84
C PRO A 54 -0.62 -11.15 -4.85
N ARG A 55 -0.13 -10.34 -5.78
CA ARG A 55 0.81 -10.74 -6.85
C ARG A 55 2.24 -10.29 -6.61
N SER A 56 2.54 -9.72 -5.43
CA SER A 56 3.89 -9.27 -5.11
C SER A 56 4.85 -10.46 -5.06
N GLU A 57 5.99 -10.31 -5.72
CA GLU A 57 7.09 -11.28 -5.72
C GLU A 57 8.30 -10.66 -5.00
N LEU A 58 9.01 -11.47 -4.21
CA LEU A 58 10.09 -10.97 -3.35
C LEU A 58 11.39 -10.70 -4.11
N ASP A 59 11.57 -11.32 -5.27
CA ASP A 59 12.83 -11.39 -6.02
C ASP A 59 12.76 -10.82 -7.43
N ASP A 60 11.61 -10.31 -7.87
CA ASP A 60 11.40 -9.70 -9.18
C ASP A 60 12.06 -8.31 -9.33
N GLY A 61 12.54 -7.74 -8.21
CA GLY A 61 13.18 -6.43 -8.18
C GLY A 61 12.22 -5.26 -8.30
N LEU A 62 10.91 -5.49 -8.17
CA LEU A 62 9.87 -4.48 -8.23
C LEU A 62 9.26 -4.23 -6.83
N ILE A 63 8.56 -3.13 -6.71
CA ILE A 63 7.71 -2.80 -5.56
C ILE A 63 6.30 -2.58 -6.09
N ASP A 64 5.32 -3.11 -5.38
CA ASP A 64 3.91 -2.87 -5.65
C ASP A 64 3.44 -1.63 -4.92
N PHE A 65 3.07 -0.60 -5.66
CA PHE A 65 2.45 0.61 -5.15
C PHE A 65 0.94 0.46 -5.25
N VAL A 66 0.30 0.23 -4.11
CA VAL A 66 -1.14 0.03 -3.99
C VAL A 66 -1.80 1.36 -3.67
N ILE A 67 -2.52 1.90 -4.62
CA ILE A 67 -3.21 3.19 -4.53
C ILE A 67 -4.69 2.91 -4.28
N VAL A 68 -5.19 3.31 -3.11
CA VAL A 68 -6.60 3.20 -2.75
C VAL A 68 -7.26 4.56 -2.92
N GLN A 69 -8.19 4.64 -3.86
CA GLN A 69 -8.97 5.83 -4.15
C GLN A 69 -10.13 5.98 -3.17
N ASP A 70 -10.74 7.17 -3.17
CA ASP A 70 -11.96 7.41 -2.40
C ASP A 70 -13.10 6.50 -2.87
N MET A 71 -13.87 6.02 -1.91
CA MET A 71 -15.01 5.15 -2.19
C MET A 71 -16.20 5.49 -1.30
N PRO A 72 -17.43 5.28 -1.80
CA PRO A 72 -18.62 5.42 -0.97
C PRO A 72 -18.57 4.53 0.28
N LYS A 73 -18.92 5.07 1.43
CA LYS A 73 -18.85 4.34 2.72
C LYS A 73 -19.56 2.99 2.69
N ARG A 74 -20.68 2.89 1.95
CA ARG A 74 -21.43 1.63 1.74
C ARG A 74 -20.62 0.53 1.05
N MET A 75 -19.53 0.87 0.34
CA MET A 75 -18.68 -0.08 -0.37
C MET A 75 -17.53 -0.62 0.50
N ILE A 76 -17.28 0.01 1.65
CA ILE A 76 -16.18 -0.37 2.56
C ILE A 76 -16.29 -1.82 3.03
N PRO A 77 -17.46 -2.35 3.47
CA PRO A 77 -17.56 -3.75 3.87
C PRO A 77 -17.17 -4.72 2.75
N GLN A 78 -17.64 -4.46 1.52
CA GLN A 78 -17.28 -5.27 0.36
C GLN A 78 -15.78 -5.17 0.03
N PHE A 79 -15.20 -3.99 0.17
CA PHE A 79 -13.77 -3.76 -0.01
C PHE A 79 -12.94 -4.57 0.99
N LEU A 80 -13.32 -4.57 2.27
CA LEU A 80 -12.67 -5.36 3.32
C LEU A 80 -12.73 -6.87 3.05
N ILE A 81 -13.86 -7.37 2.53
CA ILE A 81 -14.00 -8.76 2.12
C ILE A 81 -13.03 -9.08 0.97
N LYS A 82 -12.87 -8.17 0.00
CA LYS A 82 -11.91 -8.35 -1.09
C LYS A 82 -10.47 -8.43 -0.58
N ILE A 83 -10.08 -7.58 0.38
CA ILE A 83 -8.76 -7.64 1.01
C ILE A 83 -8.56 -8.99 1.71
N ALA A 84 -9.51 -9.39 2.56
CA ALA A 84 -9.44 -10.65 3.31
C ALA A 84 -9.29 -11.88 2.38
N ASN A 85 -9.93 -11.84 1.22
CA ASN A 85 -9.87 -12.91 0.21
C ASN A 85 -8.69 -12.76 -0.76
N GLY A 86 -7.80 -11.77 -0.61
CA GLY A 86 -6.70 -11.51 -1.51
C GLY A 86 -7.12 -11.09 -2.92
N LYS A 87 -8.29 -10.48 -3.06
CA LYS A 87 -8.88 -10.04 -4.34
C LYS A 87 -9.01 -8.52 -4.42
N ILE A 88 -8.14 -7.80 -3.75
CA ILE A 88 -8.17 -6.33 -3.68
C ILE A 88 -8.03 -5.68 -5.08
N GLU A 89 -7.25 -6.29 -5.96
CA GLU A 89 -7.03 -5.85 -7.34
C GLU A 89 -8.33 -5.83 -8.19
N ASN A 90 -9.33 -6.64 -7.81
CA ASN A 90 -10.64 -6.65 -8.44
C ASN A 90 -11.54 -5.49 -7.96
N SER A 91 -10.99 -4.55 -7.21
CA SER A 91 -11.71 -3.35 -6.78
C SER A 91 -11.44 -2.21 -7.74
N LYS A 92 -12.50 -1.59 -8.26
CA LYS A 92 -12.38 -0.37 -9.10
C LYS A 92 -11.81 0.84 -8.36
N PHE A 93 -11.68 0.76 -7.05
CA PHE A 93 -11.10 1.81 -6.20
C PHE A 93 -9.62 1.56 -5.89
N VAL A 94 -9.03 0.53 -6.50
CA VAL A 94 -7.64 0.18 -6.28
C VAL A 94 -6.91 0.14 -7.61
N GLU A 95 -5.75 0.75 -7.62
CA GLU A 95 -4.77 0.64 -8.69
C GLU A 95 -3.48 0.11 -8.08
N ILE A 96 -2.89 -0.88 -8.72
CA ILE A 96 -1.57 -1.42 -8.34
C ILE A 96 -0.59 -1.10 -9.47
N ILE A 97 0.48 -0.41 -9.12
CA ILE A 97 1.57 -0.04 -10.04
C ILE A 97 2.81 -0.78 -9.60
N GLN A 98 3.41 -1.54 -10.50
CA GLN A 98 4.72 -2.16 -10.27
C GLN A 98 5.82 -1.27 -10.84
N ALA A 99 6.79 -0.92 -10.01
CA ALA A 99 7.94 -0.11 -10.41
C ALA A 99 9.17 -0.43 -9.56
N LYS A 100 10.36 -0.20 -10.12
CA LYS A 100 11.62 -0.29 -9.35
C LYS A 100 11.73 0.81 -8.31
N GLU A 101 11.20 1.97 -8.63
CA GLU A 101 11.17 3.13 -7.76
C GLU A 101 9.97 4.03 -8.08
N MET A 102 9.50 4.75 -7.08
CA MET A 102 8.48 5.78 -7.22
C MET A 102 8.78 6.92 -6.25
N GLU A 103 8.73 8.13 -6.74
CA GLU A 103 8.77 9.33 -5.92
C GLU A 103 7.35 9.88 -5.75
N ILE A 104 6.97 10.13 -4.49
CA ILE A 104 5.63 10.55 -4.11
C ILE A 104 5.73 11.92 -3.43
N PHE A 105 5.09 12.92 -4.01
CA PHE A 105 4.99 14.27 -3.45
C PHE A 105 3.61 14.45 -2.83
N SER A 106 3.57 15.00 -1.63
CA SER A 106 2.33 15.36 -0.95
C SER A 106 2.57 16.40 0.13
N ASP A 107 1.47 17.00 0.63
CA ASP A 107 1.50 17.86 1.82
C ASP A 107 1.50 17.07 3.13
N GLU A 108 1.48 15.73 3.05
CA GLU A 108 1.60 14.87 4.22
C GLU A 108 2.96 15.03 4.87
N LYS A 109 2.94 15.08 6.19
CA LYS A 109 4.16 15.22 7.00
C LYS A 109 4.56 13.94 7.70
N ILE A 110 3.73 12.92 7.64
CA ILE A 110 3.93 11.64 8.32
C ILE A 110 3.63 10.50 7.37
N ILE A 111 4.54 9.53 7.34
CA ILE A 111 4.35 8.21 6.73
C ILE A 111 4.52 7.15 7.79
N HIS A 112 4.07 5.94 7.51
CA HIS A 112 4.27 4.78 8.36
C HIS A 112 5.23 3.81 7.69
N LEU A 113 6.33 3.46 8.39
CA LEU A 113 7.29 2.43 7.98
C LEU A 113 7.18 1.29 9.00
N ASP A 114 6.77 0.13 8.56
CA ASP A 114 6.56 -1.07 9.40
C ASP A 114 5.71 -0.80 10.66
N GLY A 115 4.72 0.08 10.50
CA GLY A 115 3.81 0.49 11.57
C GLY A 115 4.30 1.64 12.45
N GLU A 116 5.51 2.16 12.23
CA GLU A 116 6.05 3.31 12.97
C GLU A 116 5.87 4.62 12.18
N PRO A 117 5.37 5.70 12.81
CA PRO A 117 5.26 6.99 12.17
C PRO A 117 6.64 7.64 11.99
N LYS A 118 6.91 8.12 10.79
CA LYS A 118 8.12 8.88 10.43
C LYS A 118 7.73 10.22 9.82
N LYS A 119 8.41 11.29 10.23
CA LYS A 119 8.23 12.61 9.63
C LYS A 119 8.93 12.68 8.28
N ILE A 120 8.27 13.28 7.31
CA ILE A 120 8.81 13.57 5.99
C ILE A 120 8.71 15.07 5.69
N ASN A 121 9.49 15.55 4.72
CA ASN A 121 9.44 16.96 4.35
C ASN A 121 8.44 17.21 3.22
N LYS A 122 8.82 16.91 1.96
CA LYS A 122 8.00 17.21 0.77
C LYS A 122 7.74 15.99 -0.11
N SER A 123 8.67 15.05 -0.14
CA SER A 123 8.55 13.85 -0.97
C SER A 123 9.12 12.64 -0.26
N VAL A 124 8.72 11.48 -0.75
CA VAL A 124 9.25 10.17 -0.36
C VAL A 124 9.67 9.45 -1.63
N LEU A 125 10.94 9.09 -1.70
CA LEU A 125 11.43 8.17 -2.71
C LEU A 125 11.42 6.75 -2.13
N VAL A 126 10.63 5.87 -2.73
CA VAL A 126 10.60 4.44 -2.42
C VAL A 126 11.32 3.72 -3.54
N LYS A 127 12.37 2.97 -3.18
CA LYS A 127 13.22 2.27 -4.14
C LYS A 127 13.50 0.85 -3.69
N ASN A 128 13.41 -0.10 -4.61
CA ASN A 128 13.88 -1.46 -4.37
C ASN A 128 15.40 -1.55 -4.59
N ASN A 129 16.08 -2.20 -3.64
CA ASN A 129 17.48 -2.58 -3.77
C ASN A 129 17.54 -4.12 -3.82
N PRO A 130 17.38 -4.73 -5.00
CA PRO A 130 17.28 -6.18 -5.12
C PRO A 130 18.57 -6.87 -4.65
N LYS A 131 18.42 -8.10 -4.12
CA LYS A 131 19.54 -8.96 -3.69
C LYS A 131 20.42 -8.40 -2.55
N THR A 132 19.92 -7.41 -1.80
CA THR A 132 20.68 -6.86 -0.65
C THR A 132 20.54 -7.72 0.61
N LEU A 133 19.45 -8.48 0.74
CA LEU A 133 19.20 -9.40 1.85
C LEU A 133 19.31 -10.85 1.37
N LYS A 134 20.16 -11.65 2.02
CA LYS A 134 20.23 -13.10 1.82
C LYS A 134 19.41 -13.79 2.89
N ILE A 135 18.46 -14.62 2.48
CA ILE A 135 17.61 -15.40 3.39
C ILE A 135 17.92 -16.87 3.18
N LEU A 136 18.11 -17.60 4.28
CA LEU A 136 18.21 -19.05 4.25
C LEU A 136 16.80 -19.62 4.17
N ILE A 137 16.54 -20.39 3.12
CA ILE A 137 15.28 -21.12 2.96
C ILE A 137 15.58 -22.59 3.26
N PRO A 138 14.79 -23.26 4.13
CA PRO A 138 14.94 -24.71 4.32
C PRO A 138 14.76 -25.43 2.98
N ASN A 139 15.64 -26.35 2.67
CA ASN A 139 15.42 -27.24 1.54
C ASN A 139 14.25 -28.17 1.88
N GLU A 140 13.24 -28.22 1.01
CA GLU A 140 12.17 -29.22 1.08
C GLU A 140 12.71 -30.63 0.78
#